data_d346c21450d3499c4d827bfe4f04b88d
#
_entry.id   d346c21450d3499c4d827bfe4f04b88d
#
_cell.length_a   1.000
_cell.length_b   1.000
_cell.length_c   1.000
_cell.angle_alpha   90.00
_cell.angle_beta   90.00
_cell.angle_gamma   90.00
#
_symmetry.space_group_name_H-M   'P 1'
#
loop_
_entity.id
_entity.type
_entity.pdbx_description
1 polymer ?
#
loop_
_entity_poly.entity_id
_entity_poly.type
_entity_poly.pdbx_seq_one_letter_code
_entity_poly.pdbx_strand_id
1 'polypeptide(L)'
;MTRSAFKTLNRQRGFSLIEILLVVIIMGTLSAMVIPRLMGRSEQAKKAAAHADVNINIPTALKLYELDNGFFPSTEQGLDALMKKPVTSPTPQNWNGPYLEKTPVDPWGRPYQYSSPGTHRPHDYDLHSIGKNPAEDKADDDVVNWQ
;
A
#
# COMPACT_ATOMS: atom_id res chain seq x y z
N MET A 1 41.24 -60.09 38.26
CA MET A 1 41.19 -59.47 36.92
C MET A 1 40.21 -58.30 36.93
N THR A 2 40.71 -57.09 37.17
CA THR A 2 39.90 -55.84 37.30
C THR A 2 40.04 -55.06 35.99
N ARG A 3 38.95 -54.97 35.22
CA ARG A 3 38.87 -54.15 33.99
C ARG A 3 38.61 -52.69 34.39
N SER A 4 39.64 -51.83 34.21
CA SER A 4 39.49 -50.40 34.33
C SER A 4 38.81 -49.84 33.07
N ALA A 5 37.59 -49.29 33.27
CA ALA A 5 36.84 -48.61 32.22
C ALA A 5 37.36 -47.16 32.10
N PHE A 6 38.03 -46.83 31.00
CA PHE A 6 38.41 -45.48 30.65
C PHE A 6 37.17 -44.73 30.20
N LYS A 7 36.71 -43.77 31.03
CA LYS A 7 35.64 -42.86 30.73
C LYS A 7 36.18 -41.76 29.84
N THR A 8 35.85 -41.80 28.55
CA THR A 8 36.19 -40.72 27.59
C THR A 8 35.41 -39.48 27.97
N LEU A 9 36.11 -38.48 28.50
CA LEU A 9 35.56 -37.14 28.74
C LEU A 9 35.29 -36.48 27.42
N ASN A 10 34.01 -36.37 27.07
CA ASN A 10 33.54 -35.64 25.89
C ASN A 10 33.74 -34.16 26.20
N ARG A 11 34.79 -33.56 25.61
CA ARG A 11 35.14 -32.15 25.74
C ARG A 11 34.09 -31.33 25.00
N GLN A 12 33.07 -30.87 25.69
CA GLN A 12 32.11 -29.88 25.15
C GLN A 12 32.89 -28.59 24.87
N ARG A 13 33.07 -28.30 23.59
CA ARG A 13 33.66 -27.02 23.15
C ARG A 13 32.60 -25.95 23.33
N GLY A 14 32.71 -25.10 24.34
CA GLY A 14 31.93 -23.87 24.49
C GLY A 14 32.40 -22.81 23.48
N PHE A 15 31.46 -22.00 23.03
CA PHE A 15 31.79 -20.86 22.17
C PHE A 15 32.65 -19.83 22.92
N SER A 16 33.66 -19.29 22.24
CA SER A 16 34.46 -18.19 22.76
C SER A 16 33.68 -16.87 22.64
N LEU A 17 33.84 -15.98 23.63
CA LEU A 17 33.25 -14.64 23.59
C LEU A 17 33.66 -13.87 22.35
N ILE A 18 34.92 -14.03 21.91
CA ILE A 18 35.44 -13.40 20.68
C ILE A 18 34.75 -13.95 19.41
N GLU A 19 34.39 -15.24 19.39
CA GLU A 19 33.69 -15.86 18.28
C GLU A 19 32.28 -15.29 18.09
N ILE A 20 31.54 -15.09 19.20
CA ILE A 20 30.23 -14.44 19.16
C ILE A 20 30.35 -12.97 18.75
N LEU A 21 31.36 -12.25 19.26
CA LEU A 21 31.61 -10.88 18.89
C LEU A 21 31.89 -10.74 17.38
N LEU A 22 32.70 -11.62 16.83
CA LEU A 22 33.02 -11.65 15.40
C LEU A 22 31.78 -11.90 14.55
N VAL A 23 30.92 -12.85 14.95
CA VAL A 23 29.66 -13.16 14.24
C VAL A 23 28.74 -11.94 14.23
N VAL A 24 28.59 -11.25 15.37
CA VAL A 24 27.73 -10.04 15.45
C VAL A 24 28.27 -8.92 14.55
N ILE A 25 29.60 -8.70 14.50
CA ILE A 25 30.21 -7.70 13.62
C ILE A 25 29.96 -8.05 12.14
N ILE A 26 30.16 -9.32 11.76
CA ILE A 26 29.93 -9.76 10.37
C ILE A 26 28.45 -9.62 10.01
N MET A 27 27.52 -10.06 10.87
CA MET A 27 26.08 -9.91 10.63
C MET A 27 25.67 -8.43 10.53
N GLY A 28 26.23 -7.58 11.37
CA GLY A 28 25.99 -6.12 11.33
C GLY A 28 26.43 -5.48 10.02
N THR A 29 27.63 -5.82 9.55
CA THR A 29 28.17 -5.29 8.28
C THR A 29 27.38 -5.78 7.07
N LEU A 30 26.98 -7.06 7.02
CA LEU A 30 26.17 -7.61 5.95
C LEU A 30 24.75 -7.00 5.93
N SER A 31 24.14 -6.81 7.11
CA SER A 31 22.82 -6.20 7.23
C SER A 31 22.82 -4.76 6.72
N ALA A 32 23.85 -3.97 7.04
CA ALA A 32 23.97 -2.60 6.56
C ALA A 32 24.00 -2.48 5.02
N MET A 33 24.45 -3.51 4.32
CA MET A 33 24.53 -3.52 2.85
C MET A 33 23.19 -3.91 2.18
N VAL A 34 22.36 -4.71 2.88
CA VAL A 34 21.11 -5.26 2.33
C VAL A 34 19.92 -4.33 2.56
N ILE A 35 19.84 -3.71 3.74
CA ILE A 35 18.70 -2.88 4.14
C ILE A 35 18.35 -1.76 3.12
N PRO A 36 19.29 -0.95 2.61
CA PRO A 36 18.97 0.13 1.67
C PRO A 36 18.35 -0.36 0.35
N ARG A 37 18.75 -1.54 -0.11
CA ARG A 37 18.23 -2.13 -1.36
C ARG A 37 16.78 -2.60 -1.24
N LEU A 38 16.36 -3.02 -0.04
CA LEU A 38 14.99 -3.46 0.22
C LEU A 38 14.03 -2.26 0.29
N MET A 39 14.47 -1.13 0.84
CA MET A 39 13.64 0.08 0.95
C MET A 39 13.21 0.62 -0.42
N GLY A 40 14.11 0.68 -1.40
CA GLY A 40 13.78 1.13 -2.75
C GLY A 40 12.74 0.25 -3.46
N ARG A 41 12.83 -1.07 -3.29
CA ARG A 41 11.85 -2.01 -3.86
C ARG A 41 10.46 -1.89 -3.22
N SER A 42 10.41 -1.61 -1.91
CA SER A 42 9.15 -1.39 -1.20
C SER A 42 8.42 -0.16 -1.74
N GLU A 43 9.11 0.94 -2.00
CA GLU A 43 8.51 2.15 -2.57
C GLU A 43 8.01 1.92 -4.01
N GLN A 44 8.76 1.20 -4.83
CA GLN A 44 8.32 0.83 -6.17
C GLN A 44 7.04 -0.03 -6.14
N ALA A 45 6.96 -1.00 -5.23
CA ALA A 45 5.77 -1.83 -5.05
C ALA A 45 4.56 -0.99 -4.60
N LYS A 46 4.75 -0.03 -3.70
CA LYS A 46 3.70 0.90 -3.27
C LYS A 46 3.21 1.77 -4.42
N LYS A 47 4.11 2.36 -5.20
CA LYS A 47 3.73 3.13 -6.40
C LYS A 47 2.94 2.29 -7.40
N ALA A 48 3.37 1.06 -7.66
CA ALA A 48 2.66 0.15 -8.56
C ALA A 48 1.25 -0.20 -8.04
N ALA A 49 1.09 -0.42 -6.74
CA ALA A 49 -0.21 -0.68 -6.12
C ALA A 49 -1.12 0.55 -6.21
N ALA A 50 -0.62 1.74 -5.87
CA ALA A 50 -1.38 2.99 -6.01
C ALA A 50 -1.80 3.23 -7.47
N HIS A 51 -0.91 2.95 -8.43
CA HIS A 51 -1.22 3.07 -9.86
C HIS A 51 -2.33 2.11 -10.29
N ALA A 52 -2.33 0.87 -9.80
CA ALA A 52 -3.41 -0.09 -10.05
C ALA A 52 -4.74 0.38 -9.46
N ASP A 53 -4.73 0.94 -8.25
CA ASP A 53 -5.93 1.45 -7.60
C ASP A 53 -6.50 2.67 -8.33
N VAL A 54 -5.66 3.65 -8.68
CA VAL A 54 -6.07 4.91 -9.33
C VAL A 54 -6.52 4.70 -10.78
N ASN A 55 -5.93 3.74 -11.50
CA ASN A 55 -6.20 3.58 -12.94
C ASN A 55 -7.05 2.36 -13.28
N ILE A 56 -7.24 1.42 -12.36
CA ILE A 56 -7.99 0.18 -12.64
C ILE A 56 -9.07 -0.08 -11.58
N ASN A 57 -8.70 -0.28 -10.32
CA ASN A 57 -9.60 -0.81 -9.30
C ASN A 57 -10.74 0.15 -8.95
N ILE A 58 -10.41 1.37 -8.53
CA ILE A 58 -11.39 2.39 -8.17
C ILE A 58 -12.17 2.88 -9.40
N PRO A 59 -11.53 3.16 -10.56
CA PRO A 59 -12.24 3.46 -11.80
C PRO A 59 -13.25 2.40 -12.22
N THR A 60 -12.95 1.12 -12.05
CA THR A 60 -13.90 0.05 -12.34
C THR A 60 -15.16 0.15 -11.47
N ALA A 61 -15.00 0.39 -10.17
CA ALA A 61 -16.13 0.59 -9.26
C ALA A 61 -16.94 1.86 -9.58
N LEU A 62 -16.26 2.96 -9.93
CA LEU A 62 -16.90 4.20 -10.36
C LEU A 62 -17.68 4.02 -11.65
N LYS A 63 -17.16 3.26 -12.62
CA LYS A 63 -17.87 2.93 -13.88
C LYS A 63 -19.10 2.07 -13.65
N LEU A 64 -19.04 1.11 -12.73
CA LEU A 64 -20.21 0.32 -12.34
C LEU A 64 -21.29 1.20 -11.68
N TYR A 65 -20.89 2.12 -10.81
CA TYR A 65 -21.79 3.10 -10.21
C TYR A 65 -22.46 3.98 -11.28
N GLU A 66 -21.66 4.51 -12.23
CA GLU A 66 -22.17 5.30 -13.36
C GLU A 66 -23.14 4.50 -14.24
N LEU A 67 -22.81 3.24 -14.52
CA LEU A 67 -23.66 2.35 -15.33
C LEU A 67 -25.05 2.17 -14.70
N ASP A 68 -25.11 1.99 -13.38
CA ASP A 68 -26.38 1.80 -12.66
C ASP A 68 -27.18 3.11 -12.51
N ASN A 69 -26.51 4.24 -12.30
CA ASN A 69 -27.15 5.47 -11.88
C ASN A 69 -27.14 6.59 -12.93
N GLY A 70 -26.31 6.47 -13.99
CA GLY A 70 -26.20 7.44 -15.08
C GLY A 70 -25.26 8.63 -14.79
N PHE A 71 -24.59 8.65 -13.64
CA PHE A 71 -23.65 9.70 -13.25
C PHE A 71 -22.64 9.17 -12.23
N PHE A 72 -21.51 9.85 -12.09
CA PHE A 72 -20.53 9.57 -11.04
C PHE A 72 -20.96 10.19 -9.69
N PRO A 73 -20.52 9.64 -8.55
CA PRO A 73 -20.70 10.31 -7.26
C PRO A 73 -20.20 11.76 -7.30
N SER A 74 -20.88 12.66 -6.62
CA SER A 74 -20.37 14.04 -6.48
C SER A 74 -19.13 14.09 -5.60
N THR A 75 -18.37 15.19 -5.68
CA THR A 75 -17.22 15.43 -4.79
C THR A 75 -17.58 15.29 -3.31
N GLU A 76 -18.77 15.80 -2.93
CA GLU A 76 -19.27 15.73 -1.56
C GLU A 76 -19.60 14.28 -1.12
N GLN A 77 -20.13 13.47 -2.04
CA GLN A 77 -20.41 12.05 -1.79
C GLN A 77 -19.13 11.22 -1.71
N GLY A 78 -18.13 11.60 -2.47
CA GLY A 78 -16.83 10.98 -2.47
C GLY A 78 -16.86 9.48 -2.83
N LEU A 79 -15.78 8.80 -2.52
CA LEU A 79 -15.67 7.36 -2.73
C LEU A 79 -16.52 6.52 -1.76
N ASP A 80 -17.04 7.12 -0.69
CA ASP A 80 -17.97 6.46 0.24
C ASP A 80 -19.27 6.04 -0.43
N ALA A 81 -19.67 6.75 -1.49
CA ALA A 81 -20.82 6.40 -2.33
C ALA A 81 -20.71 5.01 -2.98
N LEU A 82 -19.50 4.49 -3.12
CA LEU A 82 -19.25 3.16 -3.66
C LEU A 82 -19.51 2.04 -2.65
N MET A 83 -19.57 2.36 -1.37
CA MET A 83 -19.79 1.39 -0.29
C MET A 83 -21.19 1.50 0.32
N LYS A 84 -21.73 2.71 0.36
CA LYS A 84 -23.04 3.01 0.97
C LYS A 84 -23.84 3.89 0.03
N LYS A 85 -25.14 3.58 -0.09
CA LYS A 85 -26.04 4.42 -0.89
C LYS A 85 -26.05 5.85 -0.37
N PRO A 86 -25.66 6.85 -1.18
CA PRO A 86 -25.74 8.26 -0.78
C PRO A 86 -27.18 8.70 -0.54
N VAL A 87 -27.35 9.58 0.44
CA VAL A 87 -28.63 10.27 0.74
C VAL A 87 -28.63 11.72 0.29
N THR A 88 -27.44 12.27 -0.03
CA THR A 88 -27.26 13.62 -0.57
C THR A 88 -27.51 13.67 -2.07
N SER A 89 -27.90 14.85 -2.57
CA SER A 89 -28.13 15.07 -4.00
C SER A 89 -26.81 15.12 -4.79
N PRO A 90 -26.76 14.53 -6.00
CA PRO A 90 -27.78 13.75 -6.68
C PRO A 90 -27.97 12.36 -6.07
N THR A 91 -29.19 12.03 -5.64
CA THR A 91 -29.47 10.75 -5.00
C THR A 91 -29.60 9.64 -6.04
N PRO A 92 -28.78 8.58 -5.98
CA PRO A 92 -28.84 7.47 -6.92
C PRO A 92 -30.14 6.67 -6.73
N GLN A 93 -30.92 6.50 -7.79
CA GLN A 93 -32.17 5.75 -7.76
C GLN A 93 -31.94 4.24 -7.86
N ASN A 94 -30.99 3.83 -8.69
CA ASN A 94 -30.71 2.43 -9.02
C ASN A 94 -29.40 1.94 -8.38
N TRP A 95 -29.08 2.43 -7.18
CA TRP A 95 -27.88 2.01 -6.50
C TRP A 95 -27.91 0.49 -6.21
N ASN A 96 -26.99 -0.25 -6.80
CA ASN A 96 -26.89 -1.71 -6.73
C ASN A 96 -25.60 -2.19 -6.07
N GLY A 97 -24.96 -1.31 -5.26
CA GLY A 97 -23.73 -1.63 -4.54
C GLY A 97 -23.92 -2.58 -3.34
N PRO A 98 -22.89 -2.82 -2.58
CA PRO A 98 -21.60 -2.07 -2.61
C PRO A 98 -20.73 -2.40 -3.83
N TYR A 99 -20.12 -1.38 -4.41
CA TYR A 99 -19.16 -1.49 -5.52
C TYR A 99 -17.73 -1.66 -5.05
N LEU A 100 -17.46 -1.30 -3.80
CA LEU A 100 -16.23 -1.58 -3.06
C LEU A 100 -16.58 -2.17 -1.68
N GLU A 101 -15.77 -3.12 -1.22
CA GLU A 101 -15.98 -3.77 0.08
C GLU A 101 -15.55 -2.90 1.26
N LYS A 102 -14.55 -2.03 1.06
CA LYS A 102 -13.98 -1.17 2.08
C LYS A 102 -13.53 0.16 1.50
N THR A 103 -13.40 1.17 2.36
CA THR A 103 -12.83 2.48 2.00
C THR A 103 -11.44 2.30 1.42
N PRO A 104 -11.20 2.74 0.17
CA PRO A 104 -9.89 2.62 -0.44
C PRO A 104 -8.92 3.60 0.23
N VAL A 105 -7.76 3.06 0.64
CA VAL A 105 -6.65 3.83 1.16
C VAL A 105 -5.41 3.51 0.34
N ASP A 106 -4.58 4.50 0.15
CA ASP A 106 -3.35 4.34 -0.61
C ASP A 106 -2.31 3.48 0.17
N PRO A 107 -1.26 3.00 -0.48
CA PRO A 107 -0.23 2.19 0.15
C PRO A 107 0.58 2.90 1.24
N TRP A 108 0.43 4.21 1.37
CA TRP A 108 1.02 5.01 2.46
C TRP A 108 0.03 5.27 3.60
N GLY A 109 -1.22 4.73 3.50
CA GLY A 109 -2.24 4.77 4.55
C GLY A 109 -3.13 6.01 4.52
N ARG A 110 -3.24 6.71 3.38
CA ARG A 110 -4.06 7.91 3.21
C ARG A 110 -5.26 7.64 2.32
N PRO A 111 -6.35 8.39 2.49
CA PRO A 111 -7.48 8.32 1.56
C PRO A 111 -7.08 8.86 0.19
N TYR A 112 -7.57 8.24 -0.87
CA TYR A 112 -7.48 8.79 -2.23
C TYR A 112 -8.27 10.08 -2.32
N GLN A 113 -7.75 11.05 -3.07
CA GLN A 113 -8.44 12.29 -3.37
C GLN A 113 -9.32 12.09 -4.59
N TYR A 114 -10.57 12.54 -4.48
CA TYR A 114 -11.57 12.39 -5.53
C TYR A 114 -12.35 13.69 -5.73
N SER A 115 -12.56 14.08 -6.96
CA SER A 115 -13.45 15.17 -7.32
C SER A 115 -14.22 14.87 -8.60
N SER A 116 -15.49 15.19 -8.60
CA SER A 116 -16.39 15.04 -9.76
C SER A 116 -17.39 16.21 -9.79
N PRO A 117 -17.44 16.99 -10.88
CA PRO A 117 -16.56 16.95 -12.06
C PRO A 117 -15.09 17.16 -11.72
N GLY A 118 -14.19 16.54 -12.50
CA GLY A 118 -12.74 16.75 -12.34
C GLY A 118 -12.29 18.12 -12.79
N THR A 119 -11.21 18.63 -12.22
CA THR A 119 -10.56 19.86 -12.69
C THR A 119 -9.74 19.61 -13.95
N HIS A 120 -9.06 18.47 -14.00
CA HIS A 120 -8.28 18.03 -15.17
C HIS A 120 -9.15 17.31 -16.20
N ARG A 121 -10.22 16.66 -15.74
CA ARG A 121 -11.18 15.90 -16.56
C ARG A 121 -12.62 16.41 -16.33
N PRO A 122 -13.02 17.56 -16.94
CA PRO A 122 -14.31 18.22 -16.65
C PRO A 122 -15.56 17.40 -16.97
N HIS A 123 -15.44 16.40 -17.85
CA HIS A 123 -16.54 15.50 -18.24
C HIS A 123 -16.50 14.15 -17.50
N ASP A 124 -15.56 14.01 -16.58
CA ASP A 124 -15.29 12.79 -15.84
C ASP A 124 -14.94 13.17 -14.38
N TYR A 125 -14.08 12.44 -13.74
CA TYR A 125 -13.60 12.70 -12.38
C TYR A 125 -12.08 12.75 -12.33
N ASP A 126 -11.53 13.44 -11.36
CA ASP A 126 -10.13 13.38 -10.99
C ASP A 126 -9.98 12.45 -9.78
N LEU A 127 -9.04 11.54 -9.85
CA LEU A 127 -8.68 10.59 -8.80
C LEU A 127 -7.18 10.51 -8.66
N HIS A 128 -6.66 10.69 -7.44
CA HIS A 128 -5.22 10.63 -7.22
C HIS A 128 -4.86 10.21 -5.78
N SER A 129 -3.63 9.72 -5.64
CA SER A 129 -2.93 9.58 -4.36
C SER A 129 -1.88 10.68 -4.27
N ILE A 130 -1.77 11.30 -3.10
CA ILE A 130 -0.75 12.31 -2.79
C ILE A 130 0.61 11.68 -2.44
N GLY A 131 0.79 10.40 -2.72
CA GLY A 131 2.06 9.70 -2.56
C GLY A 131 2.61 9.69 -1.15
N LYS A 132 3.93 9.62 -1.04
CA LYS A 132 4.65 9.57 0.23
C LYS A 132 4.71 10.91 0.95
N ASN A 133 4.81 12.01 0.20
CA ASN A 133 5.08 13.35 0.71
C ASN A 133 3.88 14.29 0.55
N PRO A 134 2.96 14.39 1.52
CA PRO A 134 1.73 15.19 1.38
C PRO A 134 1.94 16.71 1.41
N ALA A 135 3.12 17.17 1.80
CA ALA A 135 3.39 18.61 2.03
C ALA A 135 4.09 19.30 0.86
N GLU A 136 4.38 18.57 -0.19
CA GLU A 136 5.09 19.11 -1.35
C GLU A 136 4.20 19.05 -2.57
N ASP A 137 3.95 20.19 -3.19
CA ASP A 137 3.34 20.35 -4.53
C ASP A 137 4.23 19.73 -5.64
N LYS A 138 4.92 18.65 -5.35
CA LYS A 138 5.82 17.98 -6.26
C LYS A 138 5.25 16.64 -6.70
N ALA A 139 4.72 16.68 -7.87
CA ALA A 139 4.14 15.63 -8.68
C ALA A 139 5.01 14.37 -8.92
N ASP A 140 6.20 14.26 -8.36
CA ASP A 140 7.11 13.14 -8.69
C ASP A 140 6.70 11.80 -8.04
N ASP A 141 5.89 11.83 -6.96
CA ASP A 141 5.38 10.64 -6.30
C ASP A 141 3.85 10.55 -6.27
N ASP A 142 3.15 11.56 -6.80
CA ASP A 142 1.71 11.53 -6.99
C ASP A 142 1.32 10.52 -8.07
N VAL A 143 0.25 9.79 -7.81
CA VAL A 143 -0.35 8.87 -8.79
C VAL A 143 -1.70 9.42 -9.18
N VAL A 144 -1.86 9.78 -10.44
CA VAL A 144 -3.03 10.48 -10.96
C VAL A 144 -3.70 9.70 -12.11
N ASN A 145 -5.00 9.95 -12.37
CA ASN A 145 -5.76 9.32 -13.45
C ASN A 145 -5.87 10.16 -14.73
N TRP A 146 -5.21 11.30 -14.80
CA TRP A 146 -5.28 12.25 -15.95
C TRP A 146 -4.00 12.39 -16.75
N GLN A 147 -3.02 11.51 -16.58
CA GLN A 147 -1.81 11.47 -17.40
C GLN A 147 -2.03 10.66 -18.67
#